data_2caceeba6326dc8711e3d841cec19700
#
_entry.id   2caceeba6326dc8711e3d841cec19700
#
_cell.length_a   1.000
_cell.length_b   1.000
_cell.length_c   1.000
_cell.angle_alpha   90.00
_cell.angle_beta   90.00
_cell.angle_gamma   90.00
#
_symmetry.space_group_name_H-M   'P 1'
#
loop_
_entity.id
_entity.type
_entity.pdbx_description
1 polymer ?
#
loop_
_entity_poly.entity_id
_entity_poly.type
_entity_poly.pdbx_seq_one_letter_code
_entity_poly.pdbx_strand_id
1 'polypeptide(L)'
;MGRFKHLVDSEEGIKSFRTKYNIPPHVGVRYATQGEWFDERKTGEVVIPMIAFIEGGMTIPMDTLTRNFLRFFKLSPTQCALNMFRVLGSIEALNERMNLNLIHHDVNWIYNLHNLKGQGYYLKSRYPTIRLI
;
A
#
# COMPACT_ATOMS: atom_id res chain seq x y z
N MET A 1 14.71 5.51 -3.11
CA MET A 1 14.37 4.82 -4.34
C MET A 1 15.31 3.68 -4.70
N GLY A 2 16.58 3.83 -4.47
CA GLY A 2 17.58 2.85 -4.88
C GLY A 2 17.69 1.58 -4.05
N ARG A 3 17.17 1.57 -2.82
CA ARG A 3 17.40 0.45 -1.90
C ARG A 3 16.92 -0.90 -2.43
N PHE A 4 15.79 -0.93 -3.10
CA PHE A 4 15.20 -2.16 -3.63
C PHE A 4 15.25 -2.26 -5.15
N LYS A 5 15.92 -1.31 -5.80
CA LYS A 5 15.94 -1.26 -7.26
C LYS A 5 16.47 -2.56 -7.87
N HIS A 6 17.48 -3.16 -7.24
CA HIS A 6 18.10 -4.37 -7.75
C HIS A 6 17.13 -5.55 -7.87
N LEU A 7 16.00 -5.51 -7.19
CA LEU A 7 15.01 -6.59 -7.24
C LEU A 7 14.20 -6.58 -8.54
N VAL A 8 14.11 -5.42 -9.21
CA VAL A 8 13.22 -5.26 -10.36
C VAL A 8 13.90 -4.57 -11.55
N ASP A 9 15.23 -4.45 -11.56
CA ASP A 9 15.95 -3.79 -12.64
C ASP A 9 16.31 -4.73 -13.79
N SER A 10 15.87 -5.98 -13.75
CA SER A 10 16.06 -6.97 -14.82
C SER A 10 14.77 -7.77 -15.01
N GLU A 11 14.65 -8.43 -16.17
CA GLU A 11 13.51 -9.31 -16.44
C GLU A 11 13.41 -10.44 -15.42
N GLU A 12 14.55 -11.01 -15.05
CA GLU A 12 14.59 -12.07 -14.05
C GLU A 12 14.16 -11.58 -12.68
N GLY A 13 14.61 -10.40 -12.30
CA GLY A 13 14.22 -9.77 -11.03
C GLY A 13 12.72 -9.52 -10.97
N ILE A 14 12.15 -8.99 -12.04
CA ILE A 14 10.70 -8.76 -12.13
C ILE A 14 9.94 -10.08 -12.02
N LYS A 15 10.40 -11.12 -12.70
CA LYS A 15 9.76 -12.43 -12.65
C LYS A 15 9.78 -13.01 -11.24
N SER A 16 10.90 -12.90 -10.54
CA SER A 16 11.02 -13.35 -9.16
C SER A 16 10.11 -12.55 -8.23
N PHE A 17 10.03 -11.24 -8.43
CA PHE A 17 9.17 -10.36 -7.66
C PHE A 17 7.70 -10.74 -7.84
N ARG A 18 7.28 -10.98 -9.08
CA ARG A 18 5.91 -11.40 -9.37
C ARG A 18 5.56 -12.70 -8.65
N THR A 19 6.46 -13.66 -8.66
CA THR A 19 6.26 -14.95 -8.01
C THR A 19 6.17 -14.80 -6.50
N LYS A 20 7.09 -14.05 -5.92
CA LYS A 20 7.16 -13.85 -4.47
C LYS A 20 5.90 -13.19 -3.91
N TYR A 21 5.34 -12.24 -4.63
CA TYR A 21 4.17 -11.48 -4.16
C TYR A 21 2.88 -11.89 -4.84
N ASN A 22 2.86 -13.02 -5.54
CA ASN A 22 1.67 -13.58 -6.17
C ASN A 22 0.92 -12.61 -7.06
N ILE A 23 1.65 -11.82 -7.83
CA ILE A 23 1.02 -10.88 -8.76
C ILE A 23 0.39 -11.68 -9.90
N PRO A 24 -0.93 -11.49 -10.18
CA PRO A 24 -1.61 -12.27 -11.20
C PRO A 24 -0.94 -12.15 -12.58
N PRO A 25 -0.93 -13.24 -13.37
CA PRO A 25 -0.22 -13.23 -14.66
C PRO A 25 -0.70 -12.17 -15.65
N HIS A 26 -1.97 -11.78 -15.56
CA HIS A 26 -2.52 -10.77 -16.47
C HIS A 26 -2.15 -9.34 -16.09
N VAL A 27 -1.53 -9.14 -14.93
CA VAL A 27 -1.09 -7.83 -14.48
C VAL A 27 0.36 -7.64 -14.88
N GLY A 28 0.65 -6.61 -15.70
CA GLY A 28 2.01 -6.27 -16.07
C GLY A 28 2.74 -5.59 -14.94
N VAL A 29 4.05 -5.81 -14.87
CA VAL A 29 4.91 -5.17 -13.87
C VAL A 29 6.12 -4.58 -14.58
N ARG A 30 6.42 -3.33 -14.29
CA ARG A 30 7.63 -2.70 -14.75
C ARG A 30 8.19 -1.78 -13.67
N TYR A 31 9.49 -1.57 -13.71
CA TYR A 31 10.12 -0.64 -12.80
C TYR A 31 9.80 0.79 -13.22
N ALA A 32 9.28 1.58 -12.28
CA ALA A 32 9.00 2.99 -12.51
C ALA A 32 10.21 3.84 -12.13
N THR A 33 10.61 4.74 -13.02
CA THR A 33 11.66 5.70 -12.71
C THR A 33 11.14 6.75 -11.72
N GLN A 34 12.07 7.44 -11.05
CA GLN A 34 11.69 8.45 -10.07
C GLN A 34 10.78 9.54 -10.66
N GLY A 35 11.00 9.91 -11.92
CA GLY A 35 10.17 10.89 -12.61
C GLY A 35 8.73 10.44 -12.82
N GLU A 36 8.50 9.14 -12.87
CA GLU A 36 7.17 8.56 -13.09
C GLU A 36 6.34 8.48 -11.81
N TRP A 37 6.94 8.67 -10.64
CA TRP A 37 6.26 8.53 -9.34
C TRP A 37 5.07 9.47 -9.19
N PHE A 38 5.13 10.61 -9.85
CA PHE A 38 4.10 11.65 -9.72
C PHE A 38 3.18 11.71 -10.93
N ASP A 39 3.43 10.90 -11.95
CA ASP A 39 2.58 10.87 -13.15
C ASP A 39 1.74 9.58 -13.15
N GLU A 40 0.63 9.63 -12.42
CA GLU A 40 -0.27 8.49 -12.32
C GLU A 40 -1.37 8.49 -13.37
N ARG A 41 -1.31 9.42 -14.32
CA ARG A 41 -2.35 9.52 -15.34
C ARG A 41 -2.12 8.62 -16.54
N LYS A 42 -1.02 7.89 -16.57
CA LYS A 42 -0.83 6.90 -17.62
C LYS A 42 -1.93 5.87 -17.50
N THR A 43 -2.69 5.73 -18.58
CA THR A 43 -3.84 4.85 -18.61
C THR A 43 -3.46 3.42 -18.25
N GLY A 44 -4.15 2.86 -17.29
CA GLY A 44 -3.98 1.48 -16.91
C GLY A 44 -2.79 1.15 -16.03
N GLU A 45 -2.04 2.18 -15.60
CA GLU A 45 -0.91 1.96 -14.70
C GLU A 45 -1.12 2.63 -13.34
N VAL A 46 -0.66 1.96 -12.29
CA VAL A 46 -0.61 2.51 -10.94
C VAL A 46 0.81 2.36 -10.43
N VAL A 47 1.35 3.43 -9.87
CA VAL A 47 2.69 3.40 -9.28
C VAL A 47 2.57 3.05 -7.80
N ILE A 48 3.23 1.96 -7.41
CA ILE A 48 3.20 1.47 -6.02
C ILE A 48 4.63 1.38 -5.51
N PRO A 49 4.94 1.98 -4.35
CA PRO A 49 6.27 1.84 -3.78
C PRO A 49 6.58 0.37 -3.47
N MET A 50 7.78 -0.07 -3.81
CA MET A 50 8.18 -1.46 -3.56
C MET A 50 8.11 -1.82 -2.08
N ILE A 51 8.41 -0.86 -1.20
CA ILE A 51 8.36 -1.10 0.24
C ILE A 51 6.96 -1.46 0.73
N ALA A 52 5.92 -1.04 0.00
CA ALA A 52 4.54 -1.42 0.33
C ALA A 52 4.35 -2.94 0.23
N PHE A 53 5.00 -3.59 -0.74
CA PHE A 53 4.98 -5.05 -0.87
C PHE A 53 5.91 -5.70 0.15
N ILE A 54 7.14 -5.20 0.24
CA ILE A 54 8.20 -5.87 0.98
C ILE A 54 7.94 -5.82 2.48
N GLU A 55 7.51 -4.68 3.00
CA GLU A 55 7.31 -4.48 4.42
C GLU A 55 5.87 -4.13 4.81
N GLY A 56 5.06 -3.72 3.85
CA GLY A 56 3.69 -3.27 4.11
C GLY A 56 2.60 -4.30 3.88
N GLY A 57 2.94 -5.46 3.32
CA GLY A 57 1.95 -6.51 3.06
C GLY A 57 0.99 -6.23 1.91
N MET A 58 1.35 -5.31 1.01
CA MET A 58 0.54 -5.00 -0.17
C MET A 58 0.33 -6.23 -1.04
N THR A 59 -0.88 -6.38 -1.57
CA THR A 59 -1.23 -7.45 -2.50
C THR A 59 -1.80 -6.89 -3.79
N ILE A 60 -1.78 -7.69 -4.86
CA ILE A 60 -2.44 -7.39 -6.11
C ILE A 60 -3.39 -8.55 -6.45
N PRO A 61 -4.68 -8.33 -6.57
CA PRO A 61 -5.35 -7.03 -6.40
C PRO A 61 -5.25 -6.53 -4.96
N MET A 62 -5.26 -5.22 -4.84
CA MET A 62 -5.25 -4.59 -3.52
C MET A 62 -6.48 -5.04 -2.72
N ASP A 63 -6.32 -5.32 -1.43
CA ASP A 63 -7.45 -5.73 -0.61
C ASP A 63 -8.53 -4.64 -0.55
N THR A 64 -9.76 -5.06 -0.26
CA THR A 64 -10.91 -4.19 -0.30
C THR A 64 -10.81 -3.00 0.66
N LEU A 65 -10.33 -3.25 1.87
CA LEU A 65 -10.20 -2.20 2.87
C LEU A 65 -9.20 -1.13 2.44
N THR A 66 -8.01 -1.54 2.02
CA THR A 66 -6.97 -0.62 1.55
C THR A 66 -7.46 0.18 0.35
N ARG A 67 -8.04 -0.50 -0.64
CA ARG A 67 -8.55 0.15 -1.84
C ARG A 67 -9.62 1.19 -1.51
N ASN A 68 -10.58 0.84 -0.66
CA ASN A 68 -11.67 1.75 -0.29
C ASN A 68 -11.17 2.91 0.55
N PHE A 69 -10.20 2.68 1.43
CA PHE A 69 -9.60 3.74 2.23
C PHE A 69 -8.91 4.77 1.34
N LEU A 70 -8.06 4.31 0.42
CA LEU A 70 -7.35 5.20 -0.49
C LEU A 70 -8.32 5.96 -1.38
N ARG A 71 -9.36 5.29 -1.88
CA ARG A 71 -10.38 5.92 -2.71
C ARG A 71 -11.13 7.00 -1.94
N PHE A 72 -11.52 6.71 -0.70
CA PHE A 72 -12.28 7.65 0.13
C PHE A 72 -11.50 8.94 0.37
N PHE A 73 -10.22 8.83 0.68
CA PHE A 73 -9.36 9.99 0.93
C PHE A 73 -8.68 10.51 -0.33
N LYS A 74 -8.94 9.92 -1.49
CA LYS A 74 -8.36 10.30 -2.78
C LYS A 74 -6.84 10.30 -2.76
N LEU A 75 -6.27 9.25 -2.20
CA LEU A 75 -4.83 9.07 -2.08
C LEU A 75 -4.33 8.03 -3.09
N SER A 76 -3.16 8.31 -3.66
CA SER A 76 -2.45 7.31 -4.44
C SER A 76 -1.45 6.57 -3.54
N PRO A 77 -1.04 5.35 -3.91
CA PRO A 77 -0.08 4.60 -3.09
C PRO A 77 1.24 5.32 -2.85
N THR A 78 1.70 6.12 -3.81
CA THR A 78 2.96 6.86 -3.66
C THR A 78 2.88 7.99 -2.64
N GLN A 79 1.67 8.40 -2.27
CA GLN A 79 1.46 9.45 -1.28
C GLN A 79 1.41 8.91 0.15
N CYS A 80 1.49 7.60 0.32
CA CYS A 80 1.30 6.95 1.60
C CYS A 80 2.62 6.48 2.20
N ALA A 81 2.80 6.74 3.50
CA ALA A 81 3.93 6.20 4.25
C ALA A 81 3.71 4.71 4.54
N LEU A 82 4.79 4.02 4.86
CA LEU A 82 4.76 2.58 5.11
C LEU A 82 3.74 2.19 6.19
N ASN A 83 3.61 2.99 7.26
CA ASN A 83 2.70 2.65 8.34
C ASN A 83 1.24 2.56 7.89
N MET A 84 0.86 3.34 6.87
CA MET A 84 -0.48 3.29 6.30
C MET A 84 -0.81 1.86 5.83
N PHE A 85 0.09 1.26 5.06
CA PHE A 85 -0.11 -0.08 4.54
C PHE A 85 -0.09 -1.13 5.65
N ARG A 86 0.78 -0.94 6.64
CA ARG A 86 0.86 -1.86 7.79
C ARG A 86 -0.41 -1.84 8.62
N VAL A 87 -0.94 -0.66 8.90
CA VAL A 87 -2.19 -0.54 9.68
C VAL A 87 -3.35 -1.15 8.91
N LEU A 88 -3.52 -0.76 7.64
CA LEU A 88 -4.63 -1.26 6.83
C LEU A 88 -4.53 -2.77 6.62
N GLY A 89 -3.33 -3.28 6.35
CA GLY A 89 -3.11 -4.71 6.19
C GLY A 89 -3.39 -5.50 7.47
N SER A 90 -3.03 -4.94 8.62
CA SER A 90 -3.29 -5.56 9.92
C SER A 90 -4.79 -5.64 10.21
N ILE A 91 -5.53 -4.57 9.90
CA ILE A 91 -6.98 -4.57 10.09
C ILE A 91 -7.66 -5.56 9.15
N GLU A 92 -7.20 -5.65 7.90
CA GLU A 92 -7.75 -6.62 6.96
C GLU A 92 -7.48 -8.05 7.42
N ALA A 93 -6.30 -8.30 7.99
CA ALA A 93 -5.99 -9.61 8.57
C ALA A 93 -6.92 -9.94 9.75
N LEU A 94 -7.27 -8.96 10.57
CA LEU A 94 -8.25 -9.14 11.64
C LEU A 94 -9.63 -9.42 11.07
N ASN A 95 -10.03 -8.72 10.01
CA ASN A 95 -11.31 -9.00 9.34
C ASN A 95 -11.41 -10.45 8.92
N GLU A 96 -10.37 -10.98 8.28
CA GLU A 96 -10.36 -12.35 7.82
C GLU A 96 -10.34 -13.35 8.98
N ARG A 97 -9.45 -13.12 9.95
CA ARG A 97 -9.21 -14.06 11.03
C ARG A 97 -10.37 -14.16 11.98
N MET A 98 -11.05 -13.04 12.24
CA MET A 98 -12.12 -12.96 13.24
C MET A 98 -13.50 -12.77 12.62
N ASN A 99 -13.60 -12.92 11.31
CA ASN A 99 -14.85 -12.74 10.57
C ASN A 99 -15.53 -11.42 10.89
N LEU A 100 -14.73 -10.34 10.91
CA LEU A 100 -15.22 -8.98 11.11
C LEU A 100 -15.43 -8.31 9.76
N ASN A 101 -16.11 -7.17 9.78
CA ASN A 101 -16.32 -6.38 8.59
C ASN A 101 -16.00 -4.91 8.88
N LEU A 102 -14.78 -4.66 9.34
CA LEU A 102 -14.30 -3.30 9.56
C LEU A 102 -14.02 -2.65 8.21
N ILE A 103 -14.54 -1.45 8.02
CA ILE A 103 -14.40 -0.70 6.78
C ILE A 103 -13.60 0.58 7.02
N HIS A 104 -13.37 1.36 5.95
CA HIS A 104 -12.57 2.58 6.04
C HIS A 104 -13.12 3.59 7.06
N HIS A 105 -14.43 3.65 7.26
CA HIS A 105 -15.02 4.52 8.29
C HIS A 105 -14.60 4.10 9.69
N ASP A 106 -14.50 2.80 9.94
CA ASP A 106 -14.04 2.28 11.24
C ASP A 106 -12.58 2.62 11.49
N VAL A 107 -11.75 2.52 10.46
CA VAL A 107 -10.36 2.94 10.54
C VAL A 107 -10.26 4.41 10.91
N ASN A 108 -11.06 5.24 10.26
CA ASN A 108 -11.06 6.69 10.51
C ASN A 108 -11.58 7.06 11.91
N TRP A 109 -12.34 6.17 12.54
CA TRP A 109 -12.80 6.32 13.91
C TRP A 109 -11.65 6.17 14.92
N ILE A 110 -10.72 5.26 14.63
CA ILE A 110 -9.63 4.89 15.54
C ILE A 110 -8.36 5.68 15.23
N TYR A 111 -8.13 6.01 13.98
CA TYR A 111 -6.93 6.68 13.51
C TYR A 111 -7.24 8.00 12.86
N ASN A 112 -6.32 8.96 13.03
CA ASN A 112 -6.32 10.19 12.25
C ASN A 112 -5.38 10.04 11.06
N LEU A 113 -5.81 10.56 9.92
CA LEU A 113 -4.95 10.66 8.74
C LEU A 113 -4.15 11.95 8.84
N HIS A 114 -2.83 11.83 8.89
CA HIS A 114 -1.92 12.97 8.98
C HIS A 114 -1.03 13.01 7.75
N ASN A 115 -0.68 14.22 7.34
CA ASN A 115 0.28 14.44 6.27
C ASN A 115 1.57 14.99 6.90
N LEU A 116 2.60 14.16 6.94
CA LEU A 116 3.91 14.62 7.39
C LEU A 116 4.69 15.07 6.16
N LYS A 117 4.93 16.37 6.10
CA LYS A 117 5.57 17.01 4.95
C LYS A 117 6.87 16.30 4.57
N GLY A 118 6.94 15.85 3.32
CA GLY A 118 8.10 15.14 2.80
C GLY A 118 8.13 13.65 3.07
N GLN A 119 7.20 13.11 3.87
CA GLN A 119 7.16 11.69 4.22
C GLN A 119 5.85 11.00 3.87
N GLY A 120 4.88 11.77 3.37
CA GLY A 120 3.60 11.24 2.94
C GLY A 120 2.55 11.17 4.04
N TYR A 121 1.41 10.62 3.70
CA TYR A 121 0.29 10.45 4.63
C TYR A 121 0.51 9.21 5.50
N TYR A 122 0.15 9.33 6.77
CA TYR A 122 0.26 8.21 7.71
C TYR A 122 -0.93 8.22 8.67
N LEU A 123 -1.14 7.10 9.35
CA LEU A 123 -2.21 6.93 10.32
C LEU A 123 -1.66 7.04 11.73
N LYS A 124 -2.27 7.91 12.52
CA LYS A 124 -1.91 8.10 13.92
C LYS A 124 -3.11 7.76 14.79
N SER A 125 -2.92 6.93 15.81
CA SER A 125 -4.00 6.56 16.72
C SER A 125 -4.60 7.81 17.38
N ARG A 126 -5.93 7.88 17.41
CA ARG A 126 -6.65 8.95 18.11
C ARG A 126 -6.54 8.77 19.62
N TYR A 127 -6.38 7.52 20.06
CA TYR A 127 -6.39 7.14 21.45
C TYR A 127 -5.03 6.59 21.83
N PRO A 128 -4.27 7.26 22.73
CA PRO A 128 -2.90 6.83 23.03
C PRO A 128 -2.79 5.41 23.58
N THR A 129 -3.87 4.90 24.17
CA THR A 129 -3.89 3.60 24.82
C THR A 129 -4.44 2.47 23.96
N ILE A 130 -4.95 2.77 22.75
CA ILE A 130 -5.55 1.78 21.87
C ILE A 130 -4.73 1.65 20.61
N ARG A 131 -4.24 0.44 20.32
CA ARG A 131 -3.50 0.12 19.10
C ARG A 131 -3.96 -1.22 18.57
N LEU A 132 -4.24 -1.28 17.26
CA LEU A 132 -4.72 -2.50 16.62
C LEU A 132 -3.62 -3.28 15.91
N ILE A 133 -2.39 -2.88 16.08
CA ILE A 133 -1.26 -3.55 15.45
C ILE A 133 -0.32 -4.10 16.49
#